data_c19fcff0051b20b9bc22aead09ea243d
#
_entry.id   c19fcff0051b20b9bc22aead09ea243d
#
_cell.length_a   1.000
_cell.length_b   1.000
_cell.length_c   1.000
_cell.angle_alpha   90.00
_cell.angle_beta   90.00
_cell.angle_gamma   90.00
#
_symmetry.space_group_name_H-M   'P 1'
#
loop_
_entity.id
_entity.type
_entity.pdbx_description
1 polymer ?
#
loop_
_entity_poly.entity_id
_entity_poly.type
_entity_poly.pdbx_seq_one_letter_code
_entity_poly.pdbx_strand_id
1 'polypeptide(L)'
;LAVGIFTPGPNNITAISHSAVHGARSNISLLIGMVIGFVTVHLIIGSVVEQIDEESVFFSFLEWFGILFFVALGIIILRLPIERLSVDQDIKRLDFRHGIALQFINGKEWAFVSVIMIQFLDGFGGGITGILLITSITTTAGLLSMILWTFTGHKLMATLRDERKG
;
A
#
# COMPACT_ATOMS: atom_id res chain seq x y z
N LEU A 1 9.24 -0.70 8.72
CA LEU A 1 8.89 -0.10 7.42
C LEU A 1 8.76 -1.16 6.32
N ALA A 2 9.83 -1.88 5.96
CA ALA A 2 9.82 -2.85 4.87
C ALA A 2 8.71 -3.90 5.02
N VAL A 3 8.54 -4.50 6.19
CA VAL A 3 7.50 -5.51 6.44
C VAL A 3 6.11 -4.97 6.11
N GLY A 4 5.76 -3.74 6.51
CA GLY A 4 4.45 -3.14 6.23
C GLY A 4 4.18 -2.92 4.74
N ILE A 5 5.22 -2.57 3.96
CA ILE A 5 5.13 -2.30 2.52
C ILE A 5 4.97 -3.61 1.72
N PHE A 6 5.74 -4.63 2.06
CA PHE A 6 5.75 -5.90 1.32
C PHE A 6 4.67 -6.89 1.77
N THR A 7 4.04 -6.68 2.93
CA THR A 7 2.93 -7.54 3.40
C THR A 7 1.73 -7.44 2.46
N PRO A 8 1.06 -8.59 2.18
CA PRO A 8 -0.14 -8.57 1.37
C PRO A 8 -1.21 -7.66 2.00
N GLY A 9 -1.57 -6.61 1.30
CA GLY A 9 -2.61 -5.66 1.65
C GLY A 9 -3.51 -5.42 0.44
N PRO A 10 -4.55 -4.57 0.55
CA PRO A 10 -5.50 -4.35 -0.54
C PRO A 10 -4.83 -4.04 -1.88
N ASN A 11 -3.80 -3.19 -1.89
CA ASN A 11 -3.05 -2.84 -3.10
C ASN A 11 -2.34 -4.04 -3.72
N ASN A 12 -1.62 -4.82 -2.92
CA ASN A 12 -0.86 -5.97 -3.38
C ASN A 12 -1.79 -7.11 -3.83
N ILE A 13 -2.88 -7.34 -3.09
CA ILE A 13 -3.91 -8.33 -3.44
C ILE A 13 -4.59 -7.93 -4.76
N THR A 14 -4.91 -6.65 -4.94
CA THR A 14 -5.47 -6.16 -6.21
C THR A 14 -4.48 -6.33 -7.36
N ALA A 15 -3.21 -5.99 -7.16
CA ALA A 15 -2.18 -6.12 -8.19
C ALA A 15 -1.97 -7.57 -8.63
N ILE A 16 -1.89 -8.52 -7.68
CA ILE A 16 -1.74 -9.96 -7.99
C ILE A 16 -2.98 -10.50 -8.69
N SER A 17 -4.18 -10.24 -8.16
CA SER A 17 -5.43 -10.79 -8.70
C SER A 17 -5.73 -10.23 -10.09
N HIS A 18 -5.59 -8.92 -10.28
CA HIS A 18 -5.84 -8.28 -11.57
C HIS A 18 -4.83 -8.75 -12.64
N SER A 19 -3.55 -8.88 -12.28
CA SER A 19 -2.54 -9.37 -13.23
C SER A 19 -2.67 -10.86 -13.56
N ALA A 20 -3.15 -11.67 -12.64
CA ALA A 20 -3.43 -13.08 -12.86
C ALA A 20 -4.52 -13.28 -13.94
N VAL A 21 -5.54 -12.43 -13.94
CA VAL A 21 -6.67 -12.52 -14.90
C VAL A 21 -6.35 -11.80 -16.21
N HIS A 22 -5.83 -10.59 -16.15
CA HIS A 22 -5.67 -9.69 -17.30
C HIS A 22 -4.24 -9.56 -17.83
N GLY A 23 -3.28 -10.21 -17.16
CA GLY A 23 -1.85 -10.14 -17.52
C GLY A 23 -1.13 -8.93 -16.91
N ALA A 24 0.20 -9.02 -16.76
CA ALA A 24 1.01 -8.01 -16.08
C ALA A 24 0.92 -6.61 -16.72
N ARG A 25 0.85 -6.54 -18.05
CA ARG A 25 0.77 -5.24 -18.76
C ARG A 25 -0.50 -4.45 -18.47
N SER A 26 -1.59 -5.14 -18.15
CA SER A 26 -2.86 -4.49 -17.80
C SER A 26 -2.78 -3.70 -16.50
N ASN A 27 -1.84 -4.06 -15.61
CA ASN A 27 -1.63 -3.36 -14.34
C ASN A 27 -0.98 -1.98 -14.50
N ILE A 28 -0.36 -1.65 -15.61
CA ILE A 28 0.38 -0.39 -15.75
C ILE A 28 -0.50 0.82 -15.44
N SER A 29 -1.68 0.89 -16.04
CA SER A 29 -2.62 1.99 -15.80
C SER A 29 -3.11 2.03 -14.35
N LEU A 30 -3.42 0.86 -13.79
CA LEU A 30 -3.82 0.70 -12.40
C LEU A 30 -2.72 1.17 -11.43
N LEU A 31 -1.48 0.73 -11.64
CA LEU A 31 -0.32 1.10 -10.81
C LEU A 31 -0.01 2.60 -10.87
N ILE A 32 -0.11 3.23 -12.05
CA ILE A 32 0.05 4.68 -12.17
C ILE A 32 -1.00 5.40 -11.31
N GLY A 33 -2.26 4.96 -11.37
CA GLY A 33 -3.32 5.50 -10.52
C GLY A 33 -3.04 5.29 -9.04
N MET A 34 -2.58 4.11 -8.65
CA MET A 34 -2.19 3.81 -7.27
C MET A 34 -1.06 4.72 -6.79
N VAL A 35 -0.03 4.95 -7.59
CA VAL A 35 1.10 5.84 -7.25
C VAL A 35 0.60 7.28 -7.04
N ILE A 36 -0.23 7.79 -7.94
CA ILE A 36 -0.76 9.16 -7.80
C ILE A 36 -1.64 9.30 -6.55
N GLY A 37 -2.54 8.35 -6.32
CA GLY A 37 -3.36 8.34 -5.10
C GLY A 37 -2.51 8.23 -3.84
N PHE A 38 -1.49 7.38 -3.84
CA PHE A 38 -0.54 7.20 -2.74
C PHE A 38 0.21 8.50 -2.42
N VAL A 39 0.80 9.15 -3.42
CA VAL A 39 1.46 10.45 -3.26
C VAL A 39 0.48 11.49 -2.70
N THR A 40 -0.75 11.53 -3.21
CA THR A 40 -1.77 12.47 -2.73
C THR A 40 -2.08 12.25 -1.25
N VAL A 41 -2.27 11.01 -0.81
CA VAL A 41 -2.50 10.67 0.61
C VAL A 41 -1.31 11.09 1.48
N HIS A 42 -0.07 10.86 1.01
CA HIS A 42 1.13 11.30 1.74
C HIS A 42 1.20 12.81 1.91
N LEU A 43 0.91 13.56 0.85
CA LEU A 43 0.93 15.02 0.92
C LEU A 43 -0.16 15.55 1.86
N ILE A 44 -1.36 14.98 1.81
CA ILE A 44 -2.45 15.36 2.72
C ILE A 44 -2.05 15.10 4.17
N ILE A 45 -1.66 13.85 4.49
CA ILE A 45 -1.34 13.46 5.87
C ILE A 45 -0.10 14.20 6.37
N GLY A 46 0.95 14.30 5.54
CA GLY A 46 2.17 15.00 5.92
C GLY A 46 1.89 16.48 6.23
N SER A 47 1.06 17.16 5.42
CA SER A 47 0.68 18.54 5.68
C SER A 47 -0.16 18.71 6.95
N VAL A 48 -0.95 17.70 7.32
CA VAL A 48 -1.72 17.72 8.58
C VAL A 48 -0.79 17.49 9.77
N VAL A 49 0.08 16.47 9.69
CA VAL A 49 1.03 16.14 10.77
C VAL A 49 1.97 17.29 11.06
N GLU A 50 2.47 17.97 10.04
CA GLU A 50 3.34 19.17 10.19
C GLU A 50 2.72 20.31 11.00
N GLN A 51 1.39 20.37 11.06
CA GLN A 51 0.67 21.40 11.80
C GLN A 51 0.35 21.01 13.25
N ILE A 52 0.63 19.76 13.64
CA ILE A 52 0.36 19.28 14.99
C ILE A 52 1.58 19.57 15.85
N ASP A 53 1.35 20.20 16.99
CA ASP A 53 2.38 20.42 17.99
C ASP A 53 2.85 19.08 18.57
N GLU A 54 4.13 18.76 18.42
CA GLU A 54 4.74 17.51 18.89
C GLU A 54 4.72 17.38 20.43
N GLU A 55 4.70 18.50 21.15
CA GLU A 55 4.59 18.49 22.62
C GLU A 55 3.16 18.25 23.08
N SER A 56 2.18 18.22 22.16
CA SER A 56 0.78 17.99 22.51
C SER A 56 0.51 16.57 22.97
N VAL A 57 -0.41 16.44 23.96
CA VAL A 57 -0.91 15.14 24.39
C VAL A 57 -1.58 14.38 23.23
N PHE A 58 -2.14 15.13 22.28
CA PHE A 58 -2.76 14.57 21.08
C PHE A 58 -1.73 13.90 20.16
N PHE A 59 -0.54 14.50 19.99
CA PHE A 59 0.54 13.90 19.21
C PHE A 59 1.01 12.57 19.85
N SER A 60 1.26 12.57 21.15
CA SER A 60 1.63 11.35 21.89
C SER A 60 0.55 10.26 21.78
N PHE A 61 -0.73 10.64 21.80
CA PHE A 61 -1.82 9.69 21.58
C PHE A 61 -1.78 9.09 20.17
N LEU A 62 -1.56 9.90 19.13
CA LEU A 62 -1.45 9.42 17.74
C LEU A 62 -0.26 8.47 17.55
N GLU A 63 0.86 8.78 18.18
CA GLU A 63 2.06 7.94 18.16
C GLU A 63 1.78 6.54 18.72
N TRP A 64 1.24 6.45 19.94
CA TRP A 64 0.88 5.18 20.56
C TRP A 64 -0.21 4.43 19.80
N PHE A 65 -1.22 5.15 19.31
CA PHE A 65 -2.28 4.56 18.49
C PHE A 65 -1.71 3.92 17.23
N GLY A 66 -0.76 4.59 16.56
CA GLY A 66 -0.10 4.08 15.38
C GLY A 66 0.69 2.80 15.65
N ILE A 67 1.45 2.76 16.74
CA ILE A 67 2.19 1.56 17.16
C ILE A 67 1.23 0.38 17.41
N LEU A 68 0.17 0.60 18.20
CA LEU A 68 -0.83 -0.42 18.49
C LEU A 68 -1.55 -0.89 17.23
N PHE A 69 -1.86 0.02 16.32
CA PHE A 69 -2.48 -0.32 15.03
C PHE A 69 -1.59 -1.26 14.21
N PHE A 70 -0.27 -1.01 14.11
CA PHE A 70 0.63 -1.90 13.39
C PHE A 70 0.80 -3.25 14.06
N VAL A 71 0.84 -3.29 15.38
CA VAL A 71 0.86 -4.57 16.12
C VAL A 71 -0.41 -5.36 15.83
N ALA A 72 -1.58 -4.73 15.92
CA ALA A 72 -2.86 -5.36 15.62
C ALA A 72 -2.94 -5.85 14.15
N LEU A 73 -2.50 -5.01 13.19
CA LEU A 73 -2.45 -5.37 11.78
C LEU A 73 -1.51 -6.57 11.55
N GLY A 74 -0.34 -6.59 12.19
CA GLY A 74 0.59 -7.72 12.13
C GLY A 74 -0.04 -9.02 12.63
N ILE A 75 -0.74 -8.97 13.77
CA ILE A 75 -1.45 -10.13 14.33
C ILE A 75 -2.58 -10.60 13.39
N ILE A 76 -3.34 -9.68 12.80
CA ILE A 76 -4.40 -10.01 11.84
C ILE A 76 -3.80 -10.72 10.62
N ILE A 77 -2.71 -10.20 10.06
CA ILE A 77 -2.05 -10.78 8.89
C ILE A 77 -1.54 -12.19 9.19
N LEU A 78 -0.93 -12.42 10.37
CA LEU A 78 -0.46 -13.75 10.78
C LEU A 78 -1.59 -14.77 10.95
N ARG A 79 -2.82 -14.31 11.20
CA ARG A 79 -4.01 -15.16 11.37
C ARG A 79 -4.84 -15.31 10.10
N LEU A 80 -4.53 -14.59 9.02
CA LEU A 80 -5.26 -14.73 7.75
C LEU A 80 -4.98 -16.12 7.15
N PRO A 81 -6.00 -16.95 6.90
CA PRO A 81 -5.82 -18.20 6.21
C PRO A 81 -5.42 -17.93 4.76
N ILE A 82 -4.28 -18.51 4.34
CA ILE A 82 -3.71 -18.37 2.97
C ILE A 82 -4.70 -18.84 1.89
N GLU A 83 -5.61 -19.75 2.24
CA GLU A 83 -6.64 -20.31 1.37
C GLU A 83 -7.65 -19.26 0.83
N ARG A 84 -7.74 -18.08 1.44
CA ARG A 84 -8.62 -17.00 0.98
C ARG A 84 -8.02 -16.14 -0.15
N LEU A 85 -6.82 -16.43 -0.61
CA LEU A 85 -6.23 -15.81 -1.80
C LEU A 85 -6.75 -16.47 -3.10
N SER A 86 -8.03 -16.84 -3.14
CA SER A 86 -8.63 -17.31 -4.39
C SER A 86 -8.70 -16.16 -5.39
N VAL A 87 -8.10 -16.37 -6.56
CA VAL A 87 -8.20 -15.44 -7.67
C VAL A 87 -9.60 -15.58 -8.26
N ASP A 88 -10.47 -14.63 -7.99
CA ASP A 88 -11.77 -14.54 -8.64
C ASP A 88 -11.55 -14.28 -10.13
N GLN A 89 -12.06 -15.17 -10.98
CA GLN A 89 -11.90 -15.07 -12.43
C GLN A 89 -12.79 -14.00 -13.06
N ASP A 90 -13.79 -13.50 -12.33
CA ASP A 90 -14.72 -12.46 -12.78
C ASP A 90 -14.27 -11.03 -12.45
N ILE A 91 -12.99 -10.83 -12.08
CA ILE A 91 -12.44 -9.50 -11.79
C ILE A 91 -12.55 -8.61 -13.05
N LYS A 92 -13.31 -7.53 -12.93
CA LYS A 92 -13.38 -6.49 -13.97
C LYS A 92 -12.00 -5.84 -14.18
N ARG A 93 -11.75 -5.45 -15.42
CA ARG A 93 -10.51 -4.71 -15.73
C ARG A 93 -10.50 -3.37 -15.01
N LEU A 94 -9.50 -3.18 -14.17
CA LEU A 94 -9.29 -1.95 -13.40
C LEU A 94 -8.36 -1.02 -14.18
N ASP A 95 -8.61 0.27 -14.09
CA ASP A 95 -7.85 1.32 -14.76
C ASP A 95 -7.23 2.32 -13.76
N PHE A 96 -6.68 3.38 -14.28
CA PHE A 96 -6.09 4.49 -13.53
C PHE A 96 -7.02 5.07 -12.44
N ARG A 97 -8.31 5.26 -12.73
CA ARG A 97 -9.27 5.84 -11.79
C ARG A 97 -9.52 4.92 -10.60
N HIS A 98 -9.58 3.62 -10.86
CA HIS A 98 -9.70 2.62 -9.80
C HIS A 98 -8.45 2.60 -8.93
N GLY A 99 -7.25 2.76 -9.53
CA GLY A 99 -6.01 2.86 -8.79
C GLY A 99 -6.00 4.04 -7.81
N ILE A 100 -6.43 5.21 -8.23
CA ILE A 100 -6.58 6.38 -7.35
C ILE A 100 -7.59 6.09 -6.25
N ALA A 101 -8.80 5.65 -6.61
CA ALA A 101 -9.87 5.42 -5.63
C ALA A 101 -9.47 4.41 -4.55
N LEU A 102 -8.74 3.36 -4.92
CA LEU A 102 -8.23 2.35 -3.99
C LEU A 102 -7.38 2.97 -2.88
N GLN A 103 -6.57 3.99 -3.16
CA GLN A 103 -5.73 4.62 -2.13
C GLN A 103 -6.57 5.38 -1.10
N PHE A 104 -7.63 6.06 -1.53
CA PHE A 104 -8.50 6.80 -0.63
C PHE A 104 -9.36 5.91 0.27
N ILE A 105 -9.75 4.73 -0.19
CA ILE A 105 -10.52 3.77 0.60
C ILE A 105 -9.66 2.77 1.38
N ASN A 106 -8.34 2.75 1.16
CA ASN A 106 -7.41 1.83 1.80
C ASN A 106 -7.01 2.30 3.20
N GLY A 107 -7.77 1.92 4.22
CA GLY A 107 -7.49 2.29 5.61
C GLY A 107 -6.09 1.87 6.09
N LYS A 108 -5.51 0.76 5.56
CA LYS A 108 -4.13 0.38 5.85
C LYS A 108 -3.14 1.46 5.39
N GLU A 109 -3.40 2.07 4.24
CA GLU A 109 -2.56 3.11 3.66
C GLU A 109 -2.56 4.37 4.52
N TRP A 110 -3.76 4.85 4.86
CA TRP A 110 -3.91 6.02 5.72
C TRP A 110 -3.20 5.86 7.05
N ALA A 111 -3.39 4.72 7.72
CA ALA A 111 -2.73 4.44 9.00
C ALA A 111 -1.21 4.32 8.86
N PHE A 112 -0.73 3.62 7.82
CA PHE A 112 0.69 3.47 7.55
C PHE A 112 1.38 4.81 7.31
N VAL A 113 0.79 5.67 6.48
CA VAL A 113 1.32 7.00 6.17
C VAL A 113 1.30 7.89 7.40
N SER A 114 0.21 7.87 8.18
CA SER A 114 0.11 8.65 9.41
C SER A 114 1.22 8.31 10.39
N VAL A 115 1.44 7.02 10.64
CA VAL A 115 2.50 6.59 11.57
C VAL A 115 3.89 6.95 11.05
N ILE A 116 4.15 6.80 9.75
CA ILE A 116 5.46 7.16 9.20
C ILE A 116 5.70 8.66 9.30
N MET A 117 4.71 9.48 8.98
CA MET A 117 4.85 10.93 9.09
C MET A 117 5.08 11.34 10.54
N ILE A 118 4.29 10.83 11.50
CA ILE A 118 4.44 11.14 12.92
C ILE A 118 5.82 10.71 13.45
N GLN A 119 6.34 9.56 13.03
CA GLN A 119 7.58 8.99 13.57
C GLN A 119 8.85 9.57 12.93
N PHE A 120 8.78 10.03 11.70
CA PHE A 120 9.99 10.30 10.93
C PHE A 120 10.06 11.68 10.31
N LEU A 121 8.96 12.46 10.29
CA LEU A 121 8.92 13.74 9.57
C LEU A 121 10.04 14.68 10.05
N ASP A 122 10.19 14.83 11.34
CA ASP A 122 11.19 15.67 11.97
C ASP A 122 12.62 15.18 11.69
N GLY A 123 12.84 13.87 11.79
CA GLY A 123 14.12 13.24 11.48
C GLY A 123 14.57 13.42 10.03
N PHE A 124 13.66 13.70 9.11
CA PHE A 124 13.91 14.02 7.69
C PHE A 124 13.92 15.53 7.42
N GLY A 125 13.97 16.36 8.45
CA GLY A 125 14.11 17.81 8.35
C GLY A 125 12.81 18.59 8.39
N GLY A 126 11.69 17.93 8.69
CA GLY A 126 10.36 18.56 8.80
C GLY A 126 9.87 19.22 7.51
N GLY A 127 8.75 19.91 7.60
CA GLY A 127 8.20 20.70 6.51
C GLY A 127 8.01 19.94 5.21
N ILE A 128 7.87 20.68 4.14
CA ILE A 128 7.67 20.12 2.79
C ILE A 128 8.85 19.20 2.36
N THR A 129 10.07 19.49 2.81
CA THR A 129 11.25 18.69 2.47
C THR A 129 11.16 17.30 3.05
N GLY A 130 10.86 17.18 4.34
CA GLY A 130 10.67 15.90 5.02
C GLY A 130 9.52 15.10 4.40
N ILE A 131 8.38 15.78 4.15
CA ILE A 131 7.21 15.16 3.49
C ILE A 131 7.60 14.57 2.13
N LEU A 132 8.29 15.34 1.28
CA LEU A 132 8.69 14.87 -0.06
C LEU A 132 9.71 13.73 0.00
N LEU A 133 10.67 13.77 0.91
CA LEU A 133 11.65 12.69 1.08
C LEU A 133 10.98 11.39 1.53
N ILE A 134 10.15 11.44 2.56
CA ILE A 134 9.40 10.27 3.05
C ILE A 134 8.48 9.73 1.95
N THR A 135 7.74 10.61 1.26
CA THR A 135 6.86 10.24 0.14
C THR A 135 7.65 9.54 -0.96
N SER A 136 8.81 10.07 -1.35
CA SER A 136 9.64 9.49 -2.40
C SER A 136 10.16 8.09 -2.04
N ILE A 137 10.65 7.91 -0.83
CA ILE A 137 11.16 6.62 -0.32
C ILE A 137 10.04 5.58 -0.26
N THR A 138 8.92 5.93 0.37
CA THR A 138 7.80 5.01 0.56
C THR A 138 7.08 4.68 -0.74
N THR A 139 6.92 5.67 -1.66
CA THR A 139 6.36 5.46 -3.00
C THR A 139 7.23 4.53 -3.82
N THR A 140 8.55 4.72 -3.80
CA THR A 140 9.48 3.84 -4.53
C THR A 140 9.38 2.41 -4.00
N ALA A 141 9.44 2.22 -2.69
CA ALA A 141 9.33 0.90 -2.08
C ALA A 141 7.96 0.25 -2.33
N GLY A 142 6.87 1.03 -2.24
CA GLY A 142 5.51 0.57 -2.54
C GLY A 142 5.34 0.16 -4.01
N LEU A 143 5.88 0.94 -4.93
CA LEU A 143 5.84 0.61 -6.37
C LEU A 143 6.61 -0.68 -6.66
N LEU A 144 7.81 -0.85 -6.08
CA LEU A 144 8.58 -2.09 -6.22
C LEU A 144 7.80 -3.29 -5.68
N SER A 145 7.14 -3.15 -4.54
CA SER A 145 6.26 -4.18 -3.98
C SER A 145 5.13 -4.54 -4.94
N MET A 146 4.39 -3.55 -5.44
CA MET A 146 3.27 -3.77 -6.36
C MET A 146 3.71 -4.40 -7.70
N ILE A 147 4.89 -4.03 -8.21
CA ILE A 147 5.48 -4.66 -9.40
C ILE A 147 5.78 -6.13 -9.12
N LEU A 148 6.40 -6.45 -7.98
CA LEU A 148 6.69 -7.82 -7.57
C LEU A 148 5.40 -8.67 -7.50
N TRP A 149 4.36 -8.16 -6.83
CA TRP A 149 3.06 -8.82 -6.73
C TRP A 149 2.37 -8.99 -8.09
N THR A 150 2.49 -7.99 -8.98
CA THR A 150 1.99 -8.07 -10.37
C THR A 150 2.63 -9.24 -11.14
N PHE A 151 3.95 -9.37 -11.09
CA PHE A 151 4.64 -10.48 -11.76
C PHE A 151 4.35 -11.84 -11.12
N THR A 152 4.19 -11.87 -9.80
CA THR A 152 3.82 -13.09 -9.09
C THR A 152 2.44 -13.59 -9.55
N GLY A 153 1.45 -12.71 -9.64
CA GLY A 153 0.10 -13.06 -10.12
C GLY A 153 0.10 -13.57 -11.56
N HIS A 154 0.83 -12.90 -12.43
CA HIS A 154 0.96 -13.30 -13.83
C HIS A 154 1.60 -14.69 -13.99
N LYS A 155 2.71 -14.96 -13.28
CA LYS A 155 3.38 -16.26 -13.31
C LYS A 155 2.53 -17.37 -12.73
N LEU A 156 1.87 -17.12 -11.59
CA LEU A 156 1.01 -18.10 -10.93
C LEU A 156 -0.08 -18.61 -11.90
N MET A 157 -0.75 -17.68 -12.59
CA MET A 157 -1.79 -18.08 -13.54
C MET A 157 -1.24 -18.79 -14.77
N ALA A 158 -0.04 -18.42 -15.25
CA ALA A 158 0.60 -19.13 -16.36
C ALA A 158 0.87 -20.60 -16.00
N THR A 159 1.42 -20.86 -14.81
CA THR A 159 1.69 -22.23 -14.33
C THR A 159 0.41 -23.06 -14.20
N LEU A 160 -0.64 -22.50 -13.59
CA LEU A 160 -1.92 -23.20 -13.42
C LEU A 160 -2.62 -23.51 -14.75
N ARG A 161 -2.41 -22.69 -15.78
CA ARG A 161 -2.95 -22.95 -17.13
C ARG A 161 -2.20 -24.06 -17.85
N ASP A 162 -0.90 -24.19 -17.62
CA ASP A 162 -0.10 -25.26 -18.22
C ASP A 162 -0.43 -26.64 -17.61
N GLU A 163 -0.62 -26.69 -16.29
CA GLU A 163 -1.02 -27.94 -15.60
C GLU A 163 -2.41 -28.46 -16.02
N ARG A 164 -3.30 -27.57 -16.48
CA ARG A 164 -4.64 -27.97 -16.99
C ARG A 164 -4.63 -28.44 -18.44
N LYS A 165 -3.52 -28.29 -19.17
CA LYS A 165 -3.37 -28.70 -20.58
C LYS A 165 -2.64 -30.01 -20.76
N GLY A 166 -2.01 -30.55 -19.72
CA GLY A 166 -1.37 -31.86 -19.66
C GLY A 166 -2.30 -32.93 -19.06
#